data_c86aefc8f9355039db67f6f14cd3b6a9
#
_entry.id   c86aefc8f9355039db67f6f14cd3b6a9
#
_cell.length_a   1.000
_cell.length_b   1.000
_cell.length_c   1.000
_cell.angle_alpha   90.00
_cell.angle_beta   90.00
_cell.angle_gamma   90.00
#
_symmetry.space_group_name_H-M   'P 1'
#
loop_
_entity.id
_entity.type
_entity.pdbx_description
1 polymer ?
#
loop_
_entity_poly.entity_id
_entity_poly.type
_entity_poly.pdbx_seq_one_letter_code
_entity_poly.pdbx_strand_id
1 'polypeptide(L)'
;MFLEIEKVVGREILDSRGNPTVEAEVYLIDGTVGRGTAPSGASTGEFEALELRDGDKSRYLGKGVQKAVENINTTINKVLVGLDASDTYAVDAAMIKADGTKDKSNLGANAILAVSIAAARAAAIALDIPLYRFLGGVQGNKLPVPMMNILNGGAHADSAVDTQEFMIMPVGAPSFKEALRWCAEVFHKLKSLIKEMGDVTAVGDEGGFAPNQLKSDEEAIEKILEAIKAAGFEPGKDFMIAMDAASSEWKSEKGKGFYKQPKSGKEFTSDELIAHWEALVDKYPIISIEDGLDEEDWEGWQRMTERIGNKVQLVGDDLFVTNTERLSKGIKLGAGNSILIKLNQIGSVSETLEAIKMAHKVGYTAISSHRSGETADTTIADLAVALNTCQIKTGAPSRSERVAKYNQLLRIEEELGDSAVYPQMDAFNVNK
;
A
#
# COMPACT_ATOMS: atom_id res chain seq x y z
N MET A 1 -21.08 14.80 -20.75
CA MET A 1 -20.91 16.15 -20.16
C MET A 1 -19.42 16.43 -20.22
N PHE A 2 -19.01 17.63 -20.64
CA PHE A 2 -17.60 18.01 -20.69
C PHE A 2 -17.28 18.78 -19.40
N LEU A 3 -16.37 18.25 -18.59
CA LEU A 3 -15.99 18.79 -17.29
C LEU A 3 -14.67 19.56 -17.40
N GLU A 4 -14.76 20.77 -17.98
CA GLU A 4 -13.60 21.56 -18.34
C GLU A 4 -12.83 22.04 -17.11
N ILE A 5 -11.52 21.80 -17.10
CA ILE A 5 -10.60 22.30 -16.09
C ILE A 5 -10.35 23.78 -16.30
N GLU A 6 -10.71 24.60 -15.31
CA GLU A 6 -10.46 26.05 -15.30
C GLU A 6 -9.04 26.38 -14.83
N LYS A 7 -8.61 25.73 -13.74
CA LYS A 7 -7.26 25.92 -13.17
C LYS A 7 -6.85 24.80 -12.25
N VAL A 8 -5.55 24.67 -12.05
CA VAL A 8 -4.92 23.74 -11.09
C VAL A 8 -4.06 24.54 -10.12
N VAL A 9 -4.17 24.25 -8.83
CA VAL A 9 -3.43 24.92 -7.75
C VAL A 9 -2.75 23.89 -6.87
N GLY A 10 -1.43 24.02 -6.70
CA GLY A 10 -0.62 23.20 -5.81
C GLY A 10 -0.20 23.94 -4.55
N ARG A 11 -0.03 23.20 -3.45
CA ARG A 11 0.54 23.71 -2.20
C ARG A 11 1.35 22.65 -1.48
N GLU A 12 2.27 23.11 -0.62
CA GLU A 12 3.03 22.28 0.31
C GLU A 12 2.21 22.10 1.58
N ILE A 13 2.01 20.84 2.00
CA ILE A 13 1.37 20.45 3.27
C ILE A 13 2.29 19.51 4.04
N LEU A 14 1.91 19.11 5.26
CA LEU A 14 2.65 18.12 6.05
C LEU A 14 2.01 16.74 5.96
N ASP A 15 2.84 15.71 5.87
CA ASP A 15 2.46 14.32 6.03
C ASP A 15 2.38 13.90 7.51
N SER A 16 2.00 12.64 7.77
CA SER A 16 1.85 12.06 9.12
C SER A 16 3.15 11.98 9.92
N ARG A 17 4.30 12.16 9.26
CA ARG A 17 5.63 12.21 9.88
C ARG A 17 6.14 13.64 10.09
N GLY A 18 5.34 14.65 9.73
CA GLY A 18 5.75 16.06 9.78
C GLY A 18 6.72 16.46 8.66
N ASN A 19 6.85 15.65 7.60
CA ASN A 19 7.59 16.02 6.41
C ASN A 19 6.67 16.69 5.38
N PRO A 20 7.21 17.64 4.58
CA PRO A 20 6.43 18.23 3.49
C PRO A 20 6.01 17.21 2.45
N THR A 21 4.81 17.39 1.94
CA THR A 21 4.30 16.71 0.74
C THR A 21 3.42 17.64 -0.08
N VAL A 22 2.91 17.15 -1.22
CA VAL A 22 2.18 17.93 -2.20
C VAL A 22 0.69 17.70 -2.08
N GLU A 23 -0.07 18.79 -2.04
CA GLU A 23 -1.53 18.80 -2.24
C GLU A 23 -1.85 19.61 -3.50
N ALA A 24 -2.79 19.12 -4.31
CA ALA A 24 -3.31 19.85 -5.46
C ALA A 24 -4.83 20.01 -5.38
N GLU A 25 -5.34 21.07 -5.96
CA GLU A 25 -6.76 21.30 -6.22
C GLU A 25 -6.97 21.53 -7.72
N VAL A 26 -7.95 20.84 -8.29
CA VAL A 26 -8.44 21.04 -9.65
C VAL A 26 -9.80 21.72 -9.59
N TYR A 27 -9.91 22.86 -10.21
CA TYR A 27 -11.12 23.66 -10.31
C TYR A 27 -11.75 23.47 -11.69
N LEU A 28 -13.04 23.19 -11.72
CA LEU A 28 -13.83 23.11 -12.96
C LEU A 28 -14.57 24.42 -13.21
N ILE A 29 -14.94 24.69 -14.46
CA ILE A 29 -15.66 25.91 -14.85
C ILE A 29 -17.00 26.07 -14.11
N ASP A 30 -17.65 24.98 -13.72
CA ASP A 30 -18.90 24.99 -12.94
C ASP A 30 -18.71 25.36 -11.47
N GLY A 31 -17.47 25.59 -11.02
CA GLY A 31 -17.11 25.89 -9.64
C GLY A 31 -16.81 24.66 -8.78
N THR A 32 -16.94 23.45 -9.30
CA THR A 32 -16.55 22.22 -8.60
C THR A 32 -15.05 22.20 -8.34
N VAL A 33 -14.66 21.72 -7.17
CA VAL A 33 -13.24 21.59 -6.76
C VAL A 33 -12.97 20.17 -6.26
N GLY A 34 -11.99 19.52 -6.87
CA GLY A 34 -11.42 18.26 -6.36
C GLY A 34 -10.06 18.49 -5.74
N ARG A 35 -9.75 17.76 -4.67
CA ARG A 35 -8.47 17.82 -3.95
C ARG A 35 -7.80 16.46 -3.94
N GLY A 36 -6.48 16.42 -4.14
CA GLY A 36 -5.66 15.23 -4.07
C GLY A 36 -4.33 15.50 -3.39
N THR A 37 -3.79 14.50 -2.70
CA THR A 37 -2.49 14.58 -2.04
C THR A 37 -1.62 13.40 -2.43
N ALA A 38 -0.30 13.60 -2.45
CA ALA A 38 0.65 12.52 -2.68
C ALA A 38 1.22 12.03 -1.36
N PRO A 39 1.17 10.71 -1.04
CA PRO A 39 1.85 10.13 0.10
C PRO A 39 3.37 10.02 -0.19
N SER A 40 4.17 9.72 0.84
CA SER A 40 5.63 9.60 0.75
C SER A 40 6.15 8.36 1.46
N GLY A 41 7.06 7.60 0.84
CA GLY A 41 7.70 6.44 1.45
C GLY A 41 8.79 6.81 2.47
N ALA A 42 9.10 5.91 3.39
CA ALA A 42 10.31 5.96 4.22
C ALA A 42 11.48 5.30 3.50
N SER A 43 11.28 4.10 2.98
CA SER A 43 12.11 3.42 2.00
C SER A 43 11.51 3.61 0.61
N THR A 44 12.33 3.69 -0.42
CA THR A 44 11.90 3.77 -1.82
C THR A 44 12.61 2.70 -2.61
N GLY A 45 11.87 1.89 -3.36
CA GLY A 45 12.42 0.93 -4.32
C GLY A 45 13.25 1.66 -5.39
N GLU A 46 14.32 1.04 -5.85
CA GLU A 46 15.24 1.62 -6.84
C GLU A 46 14.52 2.05 -8.14
N PHE A 47 13.39 1.41 -8.45
CA PHE A 47 12.66 1.60 -9.71
C PHE A 47 11.39 2.43 -9.57
N GLU A 48 11.15 3.06 -8.43
CA GLU A 48 10.01 3.96 -8.23
C GLU A 48 10.15 5.24 -9.08
N ALA A 49 9.01 5.82 -9.47
CA ALA A 49 8.98 7.17 -10.05
C ALA A 49 9.48 8.21 -9.03
N LEU A 50 10.13 9.26 -9.52
CA LEU A 50 10.85 10.21 -8.67
C LEU A 50 9.90 11.10 -7.87
N GLU A 51 9.99 11.04 -6.55
CA GLU A 51 9.44 12.04 -5.66
C GLU A 51 10.34 13.28 -5.67
N LEU A 52 9.89 14.39 -6.28
CA LEU A 52 10.70 15.59 -6.44
C LEU A 52 10.80 16.35 -5.12
N ARG A 53 12.03 16.45 -4.60
CA ARG A 53 12.41 17.20 -3.39
C ARG A 53 13.31 18.37 -3.73
N ASP A 54 13.22 19.46 -2.96
CA ASP A 54 13.98 20.68 -3.23
C ASP A 54 15.49 20.52 -3.01
N GLY A 55 15.89 19.67 -2.04
CA GLY A 55 17.27 19.46 -1.63
C GLY A 55 17.87 20.62 -0.83
N ASP A 56 17.12 21.69 -0.58
CA ASP A 56 17.56 22.84 0.21
C ASP A 56 17.53 22.52 1.70
N LYS A 57 18.71 22.27 2.27
CA LYS A 57 18.87 21.91 3.68
C LYS A 57 18.43 23.00 4.66
N SER A 58 18.26 24.24 4.23
CA SER A 58 17.77 25.34 5.05
C SER A 58 16.26 25.28 5.32
N ARG A 59 15.52 24.49 4.49
CA ARG A 59 14.08 24.24 4.62
C ARG A 59 13.81 22.75 4.78
N TYR A 60 13.08 22.37 5.84
CA TYR A 60 12.69 20.97 6.10
C TYR A 60 13.84 19.97 5.95
N LEU A 61 15.07 20.36 6.27
CA LEU A 61 16.27 19.52 6.18
C LEU A 61 16.51 18.95 4.76
N GLY A 62 16.09 19.67 3.72
CA GLY A 62 16.21 19.27 2.32
C GLY A 62 14.98 18.56 1.75
N LYS A 63 13.96 18.29 2.58
CA LYS A 63 12.75 17.55 2.18
C LYS A 63 11.61 18.44 1.63
N GLY A 64 11.81 19.75 1.45
CA GLY A 64 10.83 20.66 0.87
C GLY A 64 10.35 20.21 -0.51
N VAL A 65 9.14 20.63 -0.94
CA VAL A 65 8.51 20.26 -2.21
C VAL A 65 8.08 21.48 -3.04
N GLN A 66 8.72 22.63 -2.83
CA GLN A 66 8.39 23.87 -3.52
C GLN A 66 8.55 23.77 -5.03
N LYS A 67 9.57 23.03 -5.54
CA LYS A 67 9.74 22.78 -6.99
C LYS A 67 8.56 22.01 -7.57
N ALA A 68 8.09 20.99 -6.89
CA ALA A 68 6.92 20.22 -7.31
C ALA A 68 5.65 21.10 -7.30
N VAL A 69 5.48 21.93 -6.27
CA VAL A 69 4.37 22.89 -6.18
C VAL A 69 4.44 23.93 -7.30
N GLU A 70 5.62 24.47 -7.61
CA GLU A 70 5.81 25.39 -8.75
C GLU A 70 5.46 24.73 -10.08
N ASN A 71 5.86 23.48 -10.29
CA ASN A 71 5.51 22.70 -11.48
C ASN A 71 4.00 22.56 -11.65
N ILE A 72 3.26 22.34 -10.53
CA ILE A 72 1.78 22.30 -10.57
C ILE A 72 1.22 23.65 -10.99
N ASN A 73 1.66 24.73 -10.33
CA ASN A 73 1.10 26.07 -10.53
C ASN A 73 1.48 26.69 -11.89
N THR A 74 2.45 26.13 -12.59
CA THR A 74 2.93 26.64 -13.90
C THR A 74 2.70 25.64 -15.01
N THR A 75 3.59 24.66 -15.17
CA THR A 75 3.60 23.73 -16.31
C THR A 75 2.36 22.85 -16.34
N ILE A 76 2.00 22.20 -15.21
CA ILE A 76 0.85 21.31 -15.15
C ILE A 76 -0.45 22.09 -15.35
N ASN A 77 -0.62 23.21 -14.66
CA ASN A 77 -1.77 24.08 -14.86
C ASN A 77 -1.94 24.47 -16.33
N LYS A 78 -0.85 24.89 -17.00
CA LYS A 78 -0.88 25.29 -18.40
C LYS A 78 -1.33 24.19 -19.36
N VAL A 79 -0.93 22.94 -19.13
CA VAL A 79 -1.24 21.83 -20.04
C VAL A 79 -2.61 21.20 -19.78
N LEU A 80 -3.20 21.42 -18.59
CA LEU A 80 -4.48 20.84 -18.20
C LEU A 80 -5.69 21.79 -18.41
N VAL A 81 -5.49 23.11 -18.35
CA VAL A 81 -6.59 24.06 -18.59
C VAL A 81 -7.23 23.79 -19.94
N GLY A 82 -8.56 23.67 -19.94
CA GLY A 82 -9.37 23.35 -21.12
C GLY A 82 -9.56 21.85 -21.40
N LEU A 83 -8.90 20.96 -20.66
CA LEU A 83 -9.15 19.51 -20.77
C LEU A 83 -10.38 19.08 -19.97
N ASP A 84 -10.93 17.93 -20.33
CA ASP A 84 -12.04 17.29 -19.63
C ASP A 84 -11.51 16.47 -18.43
N ALA A 85 -11.84 16.89 -17.21
CA ALA A 85 -11.45 16.19 -15.98
C ALA A 85 -12.01 14.75 -15.89
N SER A 86 -13.09 14.42 -16.62
CA SER A 86 -13.65 13.06 -16.65
C SER A 86 -12.82 12.09 -17.47
N ASP A 87 -11.94 12.56 -18.34
CA ASP A 87 -10.99 11.73 -19.08
C ASP A 87 -9.66 11.61 -18.31
N THR A 88 -9.66 10.76 -17.29
CA THR A 88 -8.48 10.51 -16.44
C THR A 88 -7.24 10.16 -17.27
N TYR A 89 -7.40 9.38 -18.35
CA TYR A 89 -6.28 8.98 -19.22
C TYR A 89 -5.70 10.16 -20.00
N ALA A 90 -6.54 11.04 -20.52
CA ALA A 90 -6.09 12.25 -21.24
C ALA A 90 -5.40 13.23 -20.30
N VAL A 91 -5.94 13.43 -19.08
CA VAL A 91 -5.36 14.30 -18.05
C VAL A 91 -3.96 13.80 -17.67
N ASP A 92 -3.82 12.52 -17.34
CA ASP A 92 -2.53 11.94 -16.95
C ASP A 92 -1.54 11.93 -18.11
N ALA A 93 -1.98 11.56 -19.33
CA ALA A 93 -1.14 11.57 -20.52
C ALA A 93 -0.59 12.98 -20.85
N ALA A 94 -1.37 14.03 -20.62
CA ALA A 94 -0.91 15.41 -20.82
C ALA A 94 0.23 15.78 -19.85
N MET A 95 0.11 15.39 -18.57
CA MET A 95 1.14 15.63 -17.56
C MET A 95 2.40 14.79 -17.81
N ILE A 96 2.25 13.50 -18.10
CA ILE A 96 3.37 12.59 -18.40
C ILE A 96 4.13 13.07 -19.66
N LYS A 97 3.42 13.50 -20.69
CA LYS A 97 4.03 14.08 -21.90
C LYS A 97 4.78 15.38 -21.60
N ALA A 98 4.24 16.22 -20.73
CA ALA A 98 4.89 17.48 -20.33
C ALA A 98 6.14 17.22 -19.46
N ASP A 99 6.16 16.16 -18.65
CA ASP A 99 7.36 15.72 -17.92
C ASP A 99 8.45 15.22 -18.89
N GLY A 100 8.10 14.33 -19.81
CA GLY A 100 8.96 13.83 -20.88
C GLY A 100 10.07 12.86 -20.43
N THR A 101 10.14 12.49 -19.14
CA THR A 101 11.08 11.48 -18.61
C THR A 101 10.35 10.19 -18.25
N LYS A 102 11.11 9.09 -18.16
CA LYS A 102 10.53 7.78 -17.81
C LYS A 102 10.09 7.71 -16.34
N ASP A 103 10.87 8.34 -15.47
CA ASP A 103 10.72 8.33 -14.01
C ASP A 103 10.01 9.57 -13.46
N LYS A 104 9.47 10.44 -14.32
CA LYS A 104 8.78 11.68 -13.94
C LYS A 104 9.69 12.66 -13.18
N SER A 105 10.99 12.67 -13.49
CA SER A 105 12.00 13.46 -12.76
C SER A 105 11.97 14.96 -13.04
N ASN A 106 11.33 15.43 -14.13
CA ASN A 106 11.23 16.84 -14.44
C ASN A 106 10.13 17.55 -13.64
N LEU A 107 8.92 17.00 -13.60
CA LEU A 107 7.79 17.57 -12.87
C LEU A 107 7.65 17.04 -11.44
N GLY A 108 8.05 15.81 -11.24
CA GLY A 108 7.90 15.06 -10.01
C GLY A 108 6.65 14.16 -10.01
N ALA A 109 6.83 12.86 -9.68
CA ALA A 109 5.72 11.94 -9.53
C ALA A 109 4.71 12.38 -8.46
N ASN A 110 5.18 13.02 -7.39
CA ASN A 110 4.34 13.61 -6.35
C ASN A 110 3.45 14.74 -6.88
N ALA A 111 3.97 15.62 -7.76
CA ALA A 111 3.19 16.68 -8.39
C ALA A 111 2.12 16.09 -9.34
N ILE A 112 2.51 15.16 -10.20
CA ILE A 112 1.61 14.52 -11.16
C ILE A 112 0.51 13.74 -10.43
N LEU A 113 0.85 12.95 -9.42
CA LEU A 113 -0.12 12.16 -8.69
C LEU A 113 -1.15 13.02 -7.94
N ALA A 114 -0.69 14.05 -7.22
CA ALA A 114 -1.61 14.92 -6.48
C ALA A 114 -2.67 15.53 -7.42
N VAL A 115 -2.26 15.95 -8.60
CA VAL A 115 -3.17 16.52 -9.62
C VAL A 115 -4.06 15.45 -10.26
N SER A 116 -3.52 14.27 -10.56
CA SER A 116 -4.28 13.14 -11.11
C SER A 116 -5.44 12.74 -10.20
N ILE A 117 -5.17 12.60 -8.89
CA ILE A 117 -6.20 12.33 -7.88
C ILE A 117 -7.20 13.50 -7.78
N ALA A 118 -6.71 14.74 -7.78
CA ALA A 118 -7.56 15.92 -7.68
C ALA A 118 -8.54 16.04 -8.87
N ALA A 119 -8.07 15.76 -10.09
CA ALA A 119 -8.90 15.77 -11.31
C ALA A 119 -9.97 14.68 -11.27
N ALA A 120 -9.59 13.44 -10.93
CA ALA A 120 -10.53 12.33 -10.78
C ALA A 120 -11.61 12.64 -9.73
N ARG A 121 -11.23 13.24 -8.62
CA ARG A 121 -12.16 13.64 -7.55
C ARG A 121 -13.07 14.79 -7.96
N ALA A 122 -12.54 15.80 -8.69
CA ALA A 122 -13.34 16.88 -9.24
C ALA A 122 -14.42 16.34 -10.20
N ALA A 123 -14.03 15.43 -11.09
CA ALA A 123 -14.96 14.78 -12.00
C ALA A 123 -16.05 13.99 -11.27
N ALA A 124 -15.67 13.18 -10.26
CA ALA A 124 -16.63 12.42 -9.45
C ALA A 124 -17.65 13.34 -8.77
N ILE A 125 -17.19 14.43 -8.15
CA ILE A 125 -18.04 15.42 -7.48
C ILE A 125 -18.99 16.09 -8.50
N ALA A 126 -18.48 16.55 -9.66
CA ALA A 126 -19.29 17.22 -10.68
C ALA A 126 -20.34 16.28 -11.30
N LEU A 127 -20.07 14.96 -11.33
CA LEU A 127 -21.02 13.94 -11.78
C LEU A 127 -21.98 13.47 -10.70
N ASP A 128 -21.84 13.97 -9.46
CA ASP A 128 -22.61 13.54 -8.29
C ASP A 128 -22.55 12.02 -8.05
N ILE A 129 -21.36 11.44 -8.23
CA ILE A 129 -21.08 10.03 -7.95
C ILE A 129 -19.87 9.87 -7.03
N PRO A 130 -19.82 8.85 -6.17
CA PRO A 130 -18.65 8.63 -5.31
C PRO A 130 -17.41 8.24 -6.14
N LEU A 131 -16.23 8.53 -5.59
CA LEU A 131 -14.96 8.32 -6.30
C LEU A 131 -14.77 6.85 -6.72
N TYR A 132 -15.14 5.89 -5.86
CA TYR A 132 -15.01 4.48 -6.24
C TYR A 132 -15.89 4.10 -7.45
N ARG A 133 -17.07 4.74 -7.61
CA ARG A 133 -17.94 4.57 -8.79
C ARG A 133 -17.34 5.22 -10.03
N PHE A 134 -16.75 6.40 -9.87
CA PHE A 134 -16.08 7.07 -10.98
C PHE A 134 -14.92 6.24 -11.52
N LEU A 135 -14.06 5.70 -10.63
CA LEU A 135 -12.88 4.92 -11.02
C LEU A 135 -13.20 3.50 -11.52
N GLY A 136 -14.19 2.83 -10.94
CA GLY A 136 -14.46 1.40 -11.17
C GLY A 136 -15.78 1.11 -11.91
N GLY A 137 -16.63 2.11 -12.10
CA GLY A 137 -17.94 1.94 -12.69
C GLY A 137 -18.88 1.13 -11.79
N VAL A 138 -19.83 0.40 -12.41
CA VAL A 138 -20.89 -0.32 -11.70
C VAL A 138 -20.42 -1.60 -11.00
N GLN A 139 -19.24 -2.10 -11.31
CA GLN A 139 -18.73 -3.38 -10.78
C GLN A 139 -18.08 -3.28 -9.40
N GLY A 140 -17.70 -2.07 -8.95
CA GLY A 140 -17.03 -1.84 -7.68
C GLY A 140 -17.98 -2.04 -6.51
N ASN A 141 -17.96 -3.24 -5.88
CA ASN A 141 -18.82 -3.57 -4.75
C ASN A 141 -18.17 -4.50 -3.72
N LYS A 142 -16.90 -4.89 -3.90
CA LYS A 142 -16.19 -5.74 -2.95
C LYS A 142 -15.41 -4.88 -1.96
N LEU A 143 -15.76 -5.00 -0.68
CA LEU A 143 -15.01 -4.39 0.42
C LEU A 143 -13.72 -5.20 0.61
N PRO A 144 -12.55 -4.54 0.74
CA PRO A 144 -11.30 -5.26 0.86
C PRO A 144 -11.11 -5.89 2.24
N VAL A 145 -10.51 -7.08 2.31
CA VAL A 145 -9.99 -7.64 3.56
C VAL A 145 -8.82 -6.78 4.01
N PRO A 146 -8.86 -6.20 5.22
CA PRO A 146 -7.75 -5.38 5.70
C PRO A 146 -6.56 -6.24 6.12
N MET A 147 -5.37 -5.81 5.71
CA MET A 147 -4.07 -6.28 6.19
C MET A 147 -3.59 -5.28 7.24
N MET A 148 -3.96 -5.50 8.50
CA MET A 148 -3.66 -4.53 9.57
C MET A 148 -2.30 -4.80 10.21
N ASN A 149 -1.32 -3.94 9.96
CA ASN A 149 -0.02 -3.97 10.61
C ASN A 149 -0.16 -3.61 12.09
N ILE A 150 -0.17 -4.61 12.97
CA ILE A 150 -0.35 -4.41 14.42
C ILE A 150 0.94 -4.58 15.22
N LEU A 151 2.01 -5.14 14.61
CA LEU A 151 3.30 -5.35 15.25
C LEU A 151 4.42 -5.16 14.23
N ASN A 152 5.42 -4.36 14.61
CA ASN A 152 6.56 -3.99 13.78
C ASN A 152 7.86 -4.64 14.26
N GLY A 153 8.73 -4.93 13.31
CA GLY A 153 10.12 -5.31 13.48
C GLY A 153 11.01 -4.60 12.45
N GLY A 154 12.11 -5.22 12.04
CA GLY A 154 13.01 -4.70 11.02
C GLY A 154 13.48 -3.27 11.29
N ALA A 155 13.45 -2.43 10.25
CA ALA A 155 13.78 -1.00 10.36
C ALA A 155 12.73 -0.18 11.13
N HIS A 156 11.54 -0.74 11.35
CA HIS A 156 10.42 -0.05 12.02
C HIS A 156 10.39 -0.24 13.55
N ALA A 157 11.31 -1.03 14.14
CA ALA A 157 11.40 -1.27 15.57
C ALA A 157 12.85 -1.52 16.03
N ASP A 158 13.13 -1.23 17.33
CA ASP A 158 14.44 -1.50 17.95
C ASP A 158 14.57 -2.92 18.52
N SER A 159 13.60 -3.81 18.26
CA SER A 159 13.61 -5.22 18.68
C SER A 159 14.62 -6.08 17.92
N ALA A 160 14.76 -7.35 18.32
CA ALA A 160 15.57 -8.34 17.60
C ALA A 160 14.81 -9.08 16.47
N VAL A 161 13.64 -8.58 16.09
CA VAL A 161 12.77 -9.11 15.04
C VAL A 161 13.26 -8.59 13.67
N ASP A 162 13.50 -9.46 12.70
CA ASP A 162 14.04 -9.10 11.39
C ASP A 162 12.95 -8.72 10.38
N THR A 163 11.82 -9.41 10.38
CA THR A 163 10.65 -9.10 9.54
C THR A 163 10.06 -7.75 9.92
N GLN A 164 9.77 -6.92 8.91
CA GLN A 164 9.41 -5.51 9.10
C GLN A 164 8.00 -5.32 9.65
N GLU A 165 7.02 -6.10 9.15
CA GLU A 165 5.61 -5.95 9.52
C GLU A 165 4.93 -7.30 9.73
N PHE A 166 4.09 -7.37 10.76
CA PHE A 166 3.20 -8.48 11.03
C PHE A 166 1.76 -7.97 11.04
N MET A 167 0.97 -8.52 10.14
CA MET A 167 -0.40 -8.07 9.87
C MET A 167 -1.41 -9.16 10.20
N ILE A 168 -2.56 -8.76 10.72
CA ILE A 168 -3.73 -9.63 10.88
C ILE A 168 -4.73 -9.39 9.76
N MET A 169 -5.38 -10.47 9.31
CA MET A 169 -6.37 -10.46 8.24
C MET A 169 -7.64 -11.18 8.71
N PRO A 170 -8.76 -10.46 8.93
CA PRO A 170 -10.01 -11.02 9.48
C PRO A 170 -10.84 -11.73 8.40
N VAL A 171 -10.34 -12.83 7.88
CA VAL A 171 -10.93 -13.59 6.77
C VAL A 171 -12.25 -14.29 7.11
N GLY A 172 -12.52 -14.52 8.40
CA GLY A 172 -13.77 -15.16 8.87
C GLY A 172 -14.92 -14.17 9.12
N ALA A 173 -14.66 -12.87 9.07
CA ALA A 173 -15.67 -11.86 9.36
C ALA A 173 -16.80 -11.84 8.30
N PRO A 174 -18.07 -11.60 8.71
CA PRO A 174 -19.20 -11.62 7.77
C PRO A 174 -19.37 -10.32 6.95
N SER A 175 -18.70 -9.23 7.34
CA SER A 175 -18.78 -7.92 6.72
C SER A 175 -17.52 -7.11 7.01
N PHE A 176 -17.28 -6.03 6.28
CA PHE A 176 -16.15 -5.14 6.56
C PHE A 176 -16.27 -4.47 7.93
N LYS A 177 -17.47 -4.04 8.31
CA LYS A 177 -17.76 -3.46 9.63
C LYS A 177 -17.36 -4.41 10.76
N GLU A 178 -17.72 -5.68 10.67
CA GLU A 178 -17.33 -6.69 11.66
C GLU A 178 -15.83 -6.98 11.60
N ALA A 179 -15.24 -7.05 10.41
CA ALA A 179 -13.81 -7.20 10.22
C ALA A 179 -13.01 -6.12 10.95
N LEU A 180 -13.42 -4.86 10.81
CA LEU A 180 -12.80 -3.72 11.49
C LEU A 180 -12.94 -3.80 13.01
N ARG A 181 -14.13 -4.18 13.51
CA ARG A 181 -14.37 -4.39 14.96
C ARG A 181 -13.45 -5.47 15.50
N TRP A 182 -13.40 -6.64 14.86
CA TRP A 182 -12.56 -7.76 15.26
C TRP A 182 -11.07 -7.37 15.33
N CYS A 183 -10.58 -6.67 14.32
CA CYS A 183 -9.21 -6.19 14.30
C CYS A 183 -8.90 -5.21 15.45
N ALA A 184 -9.83 -4.29 15.76
CA ALA A 184 -9.66 -3.37 16.88
C ALA A 184 -9.62 -4.11 18.23
N GLU A 185 -10.45 -5.12 18.42
CA GLU A 185 -10.46 -5.95 19.63
C GLU A 185 -9.14 -6.72 19.80
N VAL A 186 -8.63 -7.35 18.73
CA VAL A 186 -7.32 -8.04 18.75
C VAL A 186 -6.19 -7.04 19.02
N PHE A 187 -6.20 -5.86 18.38
CA PHE A 187 -5.21 -4.81 18.62
C PHE A 187 -5.15 -4.38 20.09
N HIS A 188 -6.29 -4.20 20.74
CA HIS A 188 -6.35 -3.86 22.16
C HIS A 188 -5.91 -5.01 23.06
N LYS A 189 -6.18 -6.26 22.69
CA LYS A 189 -5.65 -7.43 23.44
C LYS A 189 -4.14 -7.52 23.30
N LEU A 190 -3.59 -7.30 22.12
CA LEU A 190 -2.12 -7.27 21.91
C LEU A 190 -1.48 -6.19 22.77
N LYS A 191 -2.09 -4.99 22.85
CA LYS A 191 -1.63 -3.93 23.75
C LYS A 191 -1.55 -4.38 25.20
N SER A 192 -2.55 -5.11 25.67
CA SER A 192 -2.58 -5.63 27.05
C SER A 192 -1.46 -6.63 27.28
N LEU A 193 -1.27 -7.58 26.36
CA LEU A 193 -0.21 -8.59 26.44
C LEU A 193 1.20 -7.98 26.44
N ILE A 194 1.43 -6.97 25.60
CA ILE A 194 2.71 -6.24 25.59
C ILE A 194 2.97 -5.54 26.93
N LYS A 195 1.94 -4.93 27.52
CA LYS A 195 2.05 -4.33 28.87
C LYS A 195 2.35 -5.35 29.95
N GLU A 196 1.73 -6.53 29.91
CA GLU A 196 1.95 -7.61 30.84
C GLU A 196 3.38 -8.18 30.76
N MET A 197 4.01 -8.11 29.56
CA MET A 197 5.44 -8.40 29.39
C MET A 197 6.35 -7.31 29.99
N GLY A 198 5.80 -6.18 30.44
CA GLY A 198 6.59 -5.03 30.90
C GLY A 198 7.24 -4.23 29.76
N ASP A 199 6.73 -4.38 28.53
CA ASP A 199 7.26 -3.71 27.35
C ASP A 199 6.48 -2.44 26.97
N VAL A 200 7.03 -1.65 26.07
CA VAL A 200 6.43 -0.39 25.60
C VAL A 200 5.31 -0.64 24.60
N THR A 201 4.23 0.15 24.70
CA THR A 201 3.13 0.15 23.74
C THR A 201 3.14 1.41 22.86
N ALA A 202 4.34 1.92 22.58
CA ALA A 202 4.54 2.95 21.56
C ALA A 202 4.23 2.35 20.18
N VAL A 203 3.72 3.20 19.28
CA VAL A 203 3.38 2.80 17.92
C VAL A 203 4.33 3.42 16.91
N GLY A 204 4.62 2.68 15.86
CA GLY A 204 5.41 3.16 14.72
C GLY A 204 4.61 4.07 13.78
N ASP A 205 5.20 4.41 12.65
CA ASP A 205 4.63 5.31 11.63
C ASP A 205 3.28 4.82 11.09
N GLU A 206 3.06 3.51 11.08
CA GLU A 206 1.85 2.87 10.56
C GLU A 206 0.84 2.47 11.65
N GLY A 207 1.09 2.87 12.90
CA GLY A 207 0.18 2.67 14.03
C GLY A 207 0.30 1.33 14.74
N GLY A 208 1.08 0.37 14.24
CA GLY A 208 1.39 -0.90 14.90
C GLY A 208 2.35 -0.73 16.06
N PHE A 209 2.30 -1.63 17.06
CA PHE A 209 3.23 -1.60 18.20
C PHE A 209 4.65 -1.94 17.78
N ALA A 210 5.62 -1.34 18.45
CA ALA A 210 7.05 -1.59 18.27
C ALA A 210 7.69 -2.01 19.61
N PRO A 211 7.37 -3.22 20.15
CA PRO A 211 7.92 -3.69 21.40
C PRO A 211 9.42 -4.03 21.27
N ASN A 212 10.19 -3.83 22.34
CA ASN A 212 11.64 -4.00 22.31
C ASN A 212 12.11 -5.39 22.76
N GLN A 213 11.26 -6.15 23.48
CA GLN A 213 11.66 -7.41 24.14
C GLN A 213 11.49 -8.65 23.29
N LEU A 214 10.84 -8.56 22.11
CA LEU A 214 10.68 -9.68 21.19
C LEU A 214 12.04 -10.10 20.61
N LYS A 215 12.31 -11.40 20.57
CA LYS A 215 13.62 -11.97 20.25
C LYS A 215 13.70 -12.61 18.86
N SER A 216 12.55 -12.85 18.22
CA SER A 216 12.48 -13.49 16.91
C SER A 216 11.15 -13.21 16.21
N ASP A 217 11.11 -13.45 14.92
CA ASP A 217 9.89 -13.39 14.10
C ASP A 217 8.83 -14.38 14.60
N GLU A 218 9.24 -15.59 15.02
CA GLU A 218 8.33 -16.58 15.55
C GLU A 218 7.67 -16.11 16.86
N GLU A 219 8.42 -15.47 17.74
CA GLU A 219 7.87 -14.93 19.00
C GLU A 219 6.85 -13.80 18.71
N ALA A 220 7.09 -12.99 17.68
CA ALA A 220 6.14 -11.98 17.22
C ALA A 220 4.85 -12.61 16.71
N ILE A 221 4.95 -13.65 15.87
CA ILE A 221 3.79 -14.40 15.37
C ILE A 221 3.02 -15.04 16.53
N GLU A 222 3.70 -15.72 17.45
CA GLU A 222 3.07 -16.37 18.59
C GLU A 222 2.34 -15.38 19.51
N LYS A 223 2.90 -14.18 19.69
CA LYS A 223 2.25 -13.12 20.47
C LYS A 223 0.97 -12.61 19.80
N ILE A 224 0.96 -12.51 18.47
CA ILE A 224 -0.25 -12.16 17.71
C ILE A 224 -1.30 -13.28 17.82
N LEU A 225 -0.91 -14.54 17.70
CA LEU A 225 -1.83 -15.67 17.85
C LEU A 225 -2.44 -15.73 19.27
N GLU A 226 -1.65 -15.40 20.28
CA GLU A 226 -2.13 -15.26 21.67
C GLU A 226 -3.18 -14.13 21.78
N ALA A 227 -2.93 -12.97 21.14
CA ALA A 227 -3.86 -11.85 21.14
C ALA A 227 -5.19 -12.19 20.44
N ILE A 228 -5.14 -12.89 19.29
CA ILE A 228 -6.32 -13.37 18.56
C ILE A 228 -7.17 -14.29 19.46
N LYS A 229 -6.55 -15.28 20.10
CA LYS A 229 -7.24 -16.20 21.03
C LYS A 229 -7.81 -15.46 22.23
N ALA A 230 -7.04 -14.54 22.82
CA ALA A 230 -7.49 -13.75 23.98
C ALA A 230 -8.64 -12.80 23.65
N ALA A 231 -8.80 -12.41 22.37
CA ALA A 231 -9.95 -11.67 21.87
C ALA A 231 -11.18 -12.55 21.57
N GLY A 232 -11.05 -13.88 21.69
CA GLY A 232 -12.14 -14.84 21.48
C GLY A 232 -12.28 -15.35 20.04
N PHE A 233 -11.25 -15.17 19.22
CA PHE A 233 -11.22 -15.62 17.82
C PHE A 233 -10.28 -16.82 17.61
N GLU A 234 -10.50 -17.54 16.51
CA GLU A 234 -9.75 -18.75 16.15
C GLU A 234 -8.72 -18.44 15.03
N PRO A 235 -7.38 -18.51 15.34
CA PRO A 235 -6.35 -18.40 14.32
C PRO A 235 -6.48 -19.48 13.24
N GLY A 236 -6.30 -19.10 11.98
CA GLY A 236 -6.42 -20.00 10.84
C GLY A 236 -7.85 -20.17 10.31
N LYS A 237 -8.84 -19.62 11.03
CA LYS A 237 -10.25 -19.64 10.60
C LYS A 237 -10.86 -18.24 10.58
N ASP A 238 -10.82 -17.54 11.71
CA ASP A 238 -11.32 -16.17 11.80
C ASP A 238 -10.28 -15.16 11.30
N PHE A 239 -9.00 -15.43 11.62
CA PHE A 239 -7.85 -14.60 11.25
C PHE A 239 -6.76 -15.42 10.61
N MET A 240 -6.19 -14.85 9.55
CA MET A 240 -4.90 -15.25 9.00
C MET A 240 -3.84 -14.19 9.31
N ILE A 241 -2.56 -14.55 9.13
CA ILE A 241 -1.41 -13.64 9.29
C ILE A 241 -0.85 -13.31 7.91
N ALA A 242 -0.46 -12.05 7.71
CA ALA A 242 0.37 -11.62 6.61
C ALA A 242 1.67 -11.00 7.15
N MET A 243 2.74 -11.11 6.39
CA MET A 243 4.07 -10.58 6.75
C MET A 243 4.63 -9.75 5.61
N ASP A 244 5.35 -8.68 5.95
CA ASP A 244 6.22 -7.95 5.05
C ASP A 244 7.66 -8.12 5.52
N ALA A 245 8.45 -8.86 4.76
CA ALA A 245 9.83 -9.17 5.11
C ALA A 245 10.78 -8.02 4.76
N ALA A 246 10.48 -7.26 3.72
CA ALA A 246 11.35 -6.22 3.16
C ALA A 246 12.78 -6.75 2.88
N SER A 247 12.88 -7.95 2.27
CA SER A 247 14.16 -8.69 2.16
C SER A 247 15.19 -8.00 1.25
N SER A 248 14.82 -6.95 0.51
CA SER A 248 15.77 -6.10 -0.19
C SER A 248 16.75 -5.40 0.77
N GLU A 249 16.34 -5.18 2.04
CA GLU A 249 17.21 -4.65 3.10
C GLU A 249 18.19 -5.70 3.67
N TRP A 250 17.99 -6.98 3.35
CA TRP A 250 18.83 -8.10 3.84
C TRP A 250 19.95 -8.48 2.86
N LYS A 251 20.22 -7.65 1.85
CA LYS A 251 21.30 -7.89 0.88
C LYS A 251 22.63 -8.15 1.57
N SER A 252 23.29 -9.28 1.22
CA SER A 252 24.60 -9.63 1.73
C SER A 252 25.71 -9.09 0.83
N GLU A 253 26.86 -8.77 1.41
CA GLU A 253 28.09 -8.44 0.66
C GLU A 253 28.56 -9.57 -0.28
N LYS A 254 28.04 -10.80 -0.08
CA LYS A 254 28.32 -11.95 -0.96
C LYS A 254 27.67 -11.82 -2.35
N GLY A 255 26.77 -10.85 -2.54
CA GLY A 255 26.11 -10.54 -3.81
C GLY A 255 24.71 -11.12 -3.92
N LYS A 256 24.16 -11.09 -5.15
CA LYS A 256 22.79 -11.53 -5.46
C LYS A 256 22.54 -12.97 -5.03
N GLY A 257 21.38 -13.22 -4.45
CA GLY A 257 20.96 -14.53 -3.95
C GLY A 257 21.57 -14.93 -2.60
N PHE A 258 22.22 -13.98 -1.92
CA PHE A 258 22.68 -14.15 -0.54
C PHE A 258 22.08 -13.06 0.34
N TYR A 259 21.57 -13.47 1.50
CA TYR A 259 20.87 -12.63 2.45
C TYR A 259 21.53 -12.69 3.82
N LYS A 260 21.48 -11.58 4.54
CA LYS A 260 21.89 -11.51 5.94
C LYS A 260 20.88 -10.67 6.71
N GLN A 261 20.16 -11.30 7.60
CA GLN A 261 19.20 -10.63 8.46
C GLN A 261 19.89 -9.60 9.37
N PRO A 262 19.42 -8.34 9.41
CA PRO A 262 20.16 -7.26 10.07
C PRO A 262 20.18 -7.36 11.60
N LYS A 263 19.16 -7.97 12.23
CA LYS A 263 19.05 -8.06 13.69
C LYS A 263 19.63 -9.37 14.23
N SER A 264 19.20 -10.50 13.70
CA SER A 264 19.67 -11.83 14.12
C SER A 264 21.05 -12.20 13.57
N GLY A 265 21.46 -11.56 12.48
CA GLY A 265 22.71 -11.88 11.78
C GLY A 265 22.71 -13.21 11.04
N LYS A 266 21.56 -13.89 10.94
CA LYS A 266 21.42 -15.13 10.18
C LYS A 266 21.70 -14.90 8.71
N GLU A 267 22.44 -15.80 8.10
CA GLU A 267 22.76 -15.77 6.67
C GLU A 267 22.01 -16.87 5.92
N PHE A 268 21.57 -16.57 4.70
CA PHE A 268 20.84 -17.48 3.84
C PHE A 268 21.28 -17.30 2.39
N THR A 269 21.25 -18.38 1.63
CA THR A 269 21.07 -18.35 0.20
C THR A 269 19.58 -18.16 -0.13
N SER A 270 19.23 -17.86 -1.40
CA SER A 270 17.82 -17.79 -1.82
C SER A 270 17.06 -19.06 -1.47
N ASP A 271 17.64 -20.23 -1.71
CA ASP A 271 16.96 -21.52 -1.45
C ASP A 271 16.78 -21.81 0.05
N GLU A 272 17.73 -21.42 0.88
CA GLU A 272 17.59 -21.52 2.35
C GLU A 272 16.54 -20.55 2.90
N LEU A 273 16.46 -19.32 2.34
CA LEU A 273 15.44 -18.37 2.74
C LEU A 273 14.03 -18.82 2.30
N ILE A 274 13.91 -19.39 1.09
CA ILE A 274 12.65 -20.01 0.62
C ILE A 274 12.25 -21.17 1.56
N ALA A 275 13.19 -22.01 1.98
CA ALA A 275 12.91 -23.09 2.94
C ALA A 275 12.48 -22.57 4.31
N HIS A 276 13.04 -21.42 4.75
CA HIS A 276 12.64 -20.75 5.96
C HIS A 276 11.17 -20.27 5.88
N TRP A 277 10.78 -19.60 4.77
CA TRP A 277 9.40 -19.18 4.55
C TRP A 277 8.44 -20.37 4.48
N GLU A 278 8.80 -21.44 3.80
CA GLU A 278 7.98 -22.65 3.75
C GLU A 278 7.74 -23.23 5.13
N ALA A 279 8.78 -23.33 5.98
CA ALA A 279 8.65 -23.83 7.33
C ALA A 279 7.70 -22.97 8.20
N LEU A 280 7.73 -21.65 8.05
CA LEU A 280 6.82 -20.75 8.75
C LEU A 280 5.37 -20.90 8.26
N VAL A 281 5.15 -21.01 6.94
CA VAL A 281 3.82 -21.21 6.33
C VAL A 281 3.21 -22.55 6.73
N ASP A 282 4.02 -23.59 6.85
CA ASP A 282 3.56 -24.93 7.28
C ASP A 282 3.24 -24.97 8.79
N LYS A 283 3.88 -24.13 9.60
CA LYS A 283 3.69 -24.08 11.06
C LYS A 283 2.59 -23.13 11.52
N TYR A 284 2.42 -22.00 10.85
CA TYR A 284 1.53 -20.91 11.26
C TYR A 284 0.48 -20.58 10.20
N PRO A 285 -0.64 -19.95 10.56
CA PRO A 285 -1.69 -19.58 9.61
C PRO A 285 -1.30 -18.34 8.78
N ILE A 286 -0.15 -18.41 8.11
CA ILE A 286 0.34 -17.35 7.22
C ILE A 286 -0.28 -17.51 5.85
N ILE A 287 -0.95 -16.45 5.34
CA ILE A 287 -1.62 -16.43 4.03
C ILE A 287 -0.89 -15.57 3.00
N SER A 288 -0.02 -14.66 3.44
CA SER A 288 0.65 -13.70 2.54
C SER A 288 2.04 -13.36 3.06
N ILE A 289 3.02 -13.33 2.15
CA ILE A 289 4.40 -12.87 2.37
C ILE A 289 4.72 -11.83 1.31
N GLU A 290 5.03 -10.61 1.75
CA GLU A 290 5.47 -9.50 0.91
C GLU A 290 6.99 -9.42 0.92
N ASP A 291 7.57 -9.22 -0.27
CA ASP A 291 9.02 -9.08 -0.51
C ASP A 291 9.88 -10.08 0.27
N GLY A 292 9.50 -11.37 0.16
CA GLY A 292 10.21 -12.47 0.81
C GLY A 292 11.61 -12.72 0.25
N LEU A 293 11.97 -12.09 -0.88
CA LEU A 293 13.28 -12.06 -1.51
C LEU A 293 13.59 -10.67 -2.07
N ASP A 294 14.85 -10.41 -2.40
CA ASP A 294 15.32 -9.17 -3.02
C ASP A 294 14.65 -8.89 -4.37
N GLU A 295 14.40 -7.60 -4.68
CA GLU A 295 13.72 -7.13 -5.89
C GLU A 295 14.43 -7.48 -7.21
N GLU A 296 15.70 -7.85 -7.17
CA GLU A 296 16.45 -8.29 -8.34
C GLU A 296 16.76 -9.81 -8.34
N ASP A 297 16.34 -10.55 -7.31
CA ASP A 297 16.50 -12.01 -7.26
C ASP A 297 15.36 -12.75 -8.02
N TRP A 298 15.18 -12.41 -9.30
CA TRP A 298 14.12 -12.97 -10.15
C TRP A 298 14.11 -14.49 -10.23
N GLU A 299 15.27 -15.12 -10.22
CA GLU A 299 15.40 -16.59 -10.23
C GLU A 299 14.96 -17.19 -8.89
N GLY A 300 15.31 -16.53 -7.77
CA GLY A 300 14.82 -16.90 -6.45
C GLY A 300 13.30 -16.78 -6.36
N TRP A 301 12.74 -15.67 -6.82
CA TRP A 301 11.30 -15.45 -6.86
C TRP A 301 10.55 -16.51 -7.67
N GLN A 302 11.10 -16.91 -8.82
CA GLN A 302 10.53 -17.98 -9.64
C GLN A 302 10.48 -19.30 -8.85
N ARG A 303 11.61 -19.70 -8.24
CA ARG A 303 11.68 -20.92 -7.41
C ARG A 303 10.77 -20.86 -6.19
N MET A 304 10.68 -19.69 -5.53
CA MET A 304 9.78 -19.49 -4.39
C MET A 304 8.32 -19.67 -4.81
N THR A 305 7.94 -19.09 -5.94
CA THR A 305 6.57 -19.20 -6.47
C THR A 305 6.21 -20.62 -6.85
N GLU A 306 7.12 -21.35 -7.50
CA GLU A 306 6.94 -22.76 -7.82
C GLU A 306 6.77 -23.64 -6.57
N ARG A 307 7.50 -23.32 -5.48
CA ARG A 307 7.54 -24.15 -4.27
C ARG A 307 6.38 -23.90 -3.32
N ILE A 308 6.02 -22.64 -3.07
CA ILE A 308 5.02 -22.27 -2.05
C ILE A 308 3.89 -21.39 -2.55
N GLY A 309 3.93 -20.91 -3.80
CA GLY A 309 2.93 -19.95 -4.31
C GLY A 309 1.50 -20.51 -4.44
N ASN A 310 1.32 -21.82 -4.35
CA ASN A 310 0.00 -22.44 -4.26
C ASN A 310 -0.58 -22.46 -2.84
N LYS A 311 0.25 -22.29 -1.81
CA LYS A 311 -0.13 -22.27 -0.39
C LYS A 311 -0.27 -20.87 0.16
N VAL A 312 0.51 -19.91 -0.36
CA VAL A 312 0.65 -18.56 0.20
C VAL A 312 0.71 -17.52 -0.90
N GLN A 313 0.08 -16.37 -0.66
CA GLN A 313 0.18 -15.21 -1.52
C GLN A 313 1.59 -14.62 -1.43
N LEU A 314 2.28 -14.50 -2.56
CA LEU A 314 3.62 -13.95 -2.69
C LEU A 314 3.53 -12.57 -3.36
N VAL A 315 3.66 -11.53 -2.54
CA VAL A 315 3.43 -10.15 -2.94
C VAL A 315 4.73 -9.49 -3.33
N GLY A 316 4.78 -8.91 -4.53
CA GLY A 316 5.87 -8.01 -4.91
C GLY A 316 5.48 -6.57 -4.66
N ASP A 317 6.18 -5.90 -3.74
CA ASP A 317 6.21 -4.44 -3.56
C ASP A 317 7.41 -3.87 -4.30
N ASP A 318 8.61 -3.96 -3.77
CA ASP A 318 9.86 -3.51 -4.42
C ASP A 318 10.12 -4.27 -5.73
N LEU A 319 9.71 -5.54 -5.81
CA LEU A 319 9.81 -6.34 -7.02
C LEU A 319 9.09 -5.68 -8.21
N PHE A 320 7.90 -5.12 -8.02
CA PHE A 320 7.05 -4.62 -9.10
C PHE A 320 6.90 -3.09 -9.12
N VAL A 321 7.01 -2.42 -7.99
CA VAL A 321 6.88 -0.96 -7.79
C VAL A 321 5.68 -0.35 -8.55
N THR A 322 4.54 -1.06 -8.56
CA THR A 322 3.31 -0.67 -9.32
C THR A 322 3.57 -0.43 -10.83
N ASN A 323 4.68 -0.93 -11.36
CA ASN A 323 5.14 -0.69 -12.72
C ASN A 323 4.76 -1.84 -13.67
N THR A 324 4.05 -1.54 -14.75
CA THR A 324 3.56 -2.54 -15.72
C THR A 324 4.67 -3.27 -16.47
N GLU A 325 5.84 -2.65 -16.70
CA GLU A 325 6.98 -3.31 -17.34
C GLU A 325 7.59 -4.39 -16.41
N ARG A 326 7.79 -4.04 -15.12
CA ARG A 326 8.30 -5.00 -14.13
C ARG A 326 7.28 -6.09 -13.84
N LEU A 327 5.99 -5.75 -13.71
CA LEU A 327 4.92 -6.73 -13.55
C LEU A 327 4.84 -7.68 -14.74
N SER A 328 4.93 -7.17 -15.98
CA SER A 328 4.96 -8.00 -17.20
C SER A 328 6.16 -8.96 -17.21
N LYS A 329 7.34 -8.51 -16.73
CA LYS A 329 8.52 -9.38 -16.57
C LYS A 329 8.24 -10.49 -15.56
N GLY A 330 7.70 -10.17 -14.38
CA GLY A 330 7.37 -11.16 -13.34
C GLY A 330 6.34 -12.18 -13.83
N ILE A 331 5.28 -11.74 -14.49
CA ILE A 331 4.28 -12.63 -15.09
C ILE A 331 4.91 -13.63 -16.06
N LYS A 332 5.79 -13.16 -16.95
CA LYS A 332 6.49 -14.02 -17.91
C LYS A 332 7.42 -15.03 -17.25
N LEU A 333 8.03 -14.67 -16.13
CA LEU A 333 8.93 -15.53 -15.37
C LEU A 333 8.20 -16.45 -14.39
N GLY A 334 6.92 -16.20 -14.10
CA GLY A 334 6.20 -16.89 -13.02
C GLY A 334 6.71 -16.47 -11.62
N ALA A 335 7.11 -15.21 -11.46
CA ALA A 335 7.66 -14.65 -10.23
C ALA A 335 6.59 -13.90 -9.44
N GLY A 336 6.26 -14.37 -8.23
CA GLY A 336 5.16 -13.86 -7.42
C GLY A 336 3.78 -14.32 -7.92
N ASN A 337 2.74 -13.97 -7.19
CA ASN A 337 1.33 -14.19 -7.58
C ASN A 337 0.41 -13.05 -7.12
N SER A 338 1.00 -11.97 -6.62
CA SER A 338 0.31 -10.76 -6.14
C SER A 338 1.19 -9.53 -6.31
N ILE A 339 0.57 -8.37 -6.47
CA ILE A 339 1.25 -7.07 -6.53
C ILE A 339 0.73 -6.12 -5.45
N LEU A 340 1.64 -5.43 -4.77
CA LEU A 340 1.28 -4.28 -3.96
C LEU A 340 1.11 -3.04 -4.85
N ILE A 341 0.06 -2.28 -4.63
CA ILE A 341 -0.32 -1.11 -5.44
C ILE A 341 -0.14 0.15 -4.61
N LYS A 342 0.87 0.93 -4.94
CA LYS A 342 1.17 2.23 -4.35
C LYS A 342 1.13 3.30 -5.43
N LEU A 343 0.13 4.18 -5.42
CA LEU A 343 -0.08 5.15 -6.48
C LEU A 343 1.16 6.04 -6.74
N ASN A 344 1.90 6.40 -5.68
CA ASN A 344 3.06 7.27 -5.81
C ASN A 344 4.30 6.57 -6.40
N GLN A 345 4.38 5.23 -6.38
CA GLN A 345 5.48 4.49 -7.01
C GLN A 345 5.48 4.63 -8.53
N ILE A 346 4.29 4.81 -9.12
CA ILE A 346 4.13 5.04 -10.56
C ILE A 346 3.76 6.50 -10.88
N GLY A 347 3.02 7.18 -10.01
CA GLY A 347 2.79 8.62 -10.02
C GLY A 347 1.58 9.10 -10.81
N SER A 348 0.64 8.21 -11.20
CA SER A 348 -0.65 8.59 -11.80
C SER A 348 -1.74 7.57 -11.52
N VAL A 349 -3.00 8.00 -11.54
CA VAL A 349 -4.17 7.13 -11.38
C VAL A 349 -4.29 6.18 -12.57
N SER A 350 -4.17 6.67 -13.80
CA SER A 350 -4.34 5.84 -15.01
C SER A 350 -3.33 4.70 -15.09
N GLU A 351 -2.05 4.94 -14.83
CA GLU A 351 -1.03 3.88 -14.81
C GLU A 351 -1.26 2.88 -13.68
N THR A 352 -1.75 3.34 -12.52
CA THR A 352 -2.16 2.47 -11.41
C THR A 352 -3.31 1.55 -11.82
N LEU A 353 -4.33 2.08 -12.50
CA LEU A 353 -5.44 1.27 -13.04
C LEU A 353 -4.92 0.20 -14.01
N GLU A 354 -3.97 0.54 -14.88
CA GLU A 354 -3.40 -0.43 -15.83
C GLU A 354 -2.58 -1.53 -15.12
N ALA A 355 -1.85 -1.21 -14.06
CA ALA A 355 -1.14 -2.22 -13.27
C ALA A 355 -2.11 -3.22 -12.61
N ILE A 356 -3.19 -2.73 -11.99
CA ILE A 356 -4.23 -3.59 -11.39
C ILE A 356 -4.91 -4.47 -12.45
N LYS A 357 -5.31 -3.89 -13.58
CA LYS A 357 -5.93 -4.64 -14.69
C LYS A 357 -5.02 -5.73 -15.24
N MET A 358 -3.71 -5.41 -15.39
CA MET A 358 -2.71 -6.38 -15.85
C MET A 358 -2.58 -7.55 -14.87
N ALA A 359 -2.50 -7.29 -13.57
CA ALA A 359 -2.45 -8.31 -12.52
C ALA A 359 -3.68 -9.22 -12.57
N HIS A 360 -4.88 -8.64 -12.52
CA HIS A 360 -6.13 -9.40 -12.52
C HIS A 360 -6.33 -10.26 -13.78
N LYS A 361 -5.88 -9.77 -14.95
CA LYS A 361 -5.99 -10.49 -16.23
C LYS A 361 -5.28 -11.86 -16.22
N VAL A 362 -4.27 -12.04 -15.39
CA VAL A 362 -3.48 -13.27 -15.28
C VAL A 362 -3.73 -14.02 -13.98
N GLY A 363 -4.69 -13.59 -13.16
CA GLY A 363 -5.04 -14.23 -11.90
C GLY A 363 -4.14 -13.83 -10.72
N TYR A 364 -3.30 -12.81 -10.87
CA TYR A 364 -2.61 -12.21 -9.73
C TYR A 364 -3.60 -11.40 -8.91
N THR A 365 -3.46 -11.44 -7.59
CA THR A 365 -4.16 -10.49 -6.71
C THR A 365 -3.46 -9.14 -6.74
N ALA A 366 -4.20 -8.09 -6.39
CA ALA A 366 -3.66 -6.74 -6.19
C ALA A 366 -4.07 -6.25 -4.81
N ILE A 367 -3.19 -5.54 -4.12
CA ILE A 367 -3.43 -5.01 -2.77
C ILE A 367 -3.31 -3.50 -2.84
N SER A 368 -4.39 -2.77 -2.57
CA SER A 368 -4.32 -1.31 -2.46
C SER A 368 -3.56 -0.92 -1.20
N SER A 369 -2.52 -0.11 -1.31
CA SER A 369 -1.60 0.14 -0.20
C SER A 369 -1.36 1.63 0.06
N HIS A 370 -1.16 1.94 1.34
CA HIS A 370 -0.66 3.22 1.84
C HIS A 370 0.87 3.35 1.66
N ARG A 371 1.42 4.45 2.15
CA ARG A 371 2.87 4.62 2.40
C ARG A 371 3.11 4.97 3.88
N SER A 372 4.38 4.94 4.31
CA SER A 372 4.75 5.28 5.70
C SER A 372 4.39 6.72 6.05
N GLY A 373 4.61 7.67 5.13
CA GLY A 373 4.16 9.06 5.24
C GLY A 373 2.83 9.25 4.52
N GLU A 374 1.75 9.37 5.27
CA GLU A 374 0.39 9.50 4.77
C GLU A 374 -0.24 10.86 5.09
N THR A 375 -1.36 11.13 4.47
CA THR A 375 -2.22 12.28 4.73
C THR A 375 -3.63 11.81 5.07
N ALA A 376 -4.56 12.74 5.26
CA ALA A 376 -5.98 12.42 5.44
C ALA A 376 -6.69 11.96 4.15
N ASP A 377 -6.00 11.92 3.01
CA ASP A 377 -6.56 11.43 1.74
C ASP A 377 -6.97 9.96 1.84
N THR A 378 -8.11 9.60 1.26
CA THR A 378 -8.72 8.27 1.34
C THR A 378 -8.81 7.56 -0.01
N THR A 379 -8.15 8.08 -1.04
CA THR A 379 -8.24 7.57 -2.42
C THR A 379 -7.95 6.07 -2.53
N ILE A 380 -7.01 5.53 -1.72
CA ILE A 380 -6.69 4.09 -1.75
C ILE A 380 -7.84 3.21 -1.25
N ALA A 381 -8.72 3.73 -0.40
CA ALA A 381 -9.93 3.02 0.03
C ALA A 381 -10.96 2.95 -1.12
N ASP A 382 -11.20 4.09 -1.78
CA ASP A 382 -12.06 4.14 -2.97
C ASP A 382 -11.50 3.26 -4.10
N LEU A 383 -10.19 3.30 -4.35
CA LEU A 383 -9.51 2.48 -5.36
C LEU A 383 -9.69 0.98 -5.10
N ALA A 384 -9.56 0.55 -3.83
CA ALA A 384 -9.72 -0.86 -3.47
C ALA A 384 -11.10 -1.41 -3.83
N VAL A 385 -12.16 -0.63 -3.57
CA VAL A 385 -13.53 -1.03 -3.94
C VAL A 385 -13.76 -0.87 -5.44
N ALA A 386 -13.28 0.23 -6.04
CA ALA A 386 -13.44 0.51 -7.46
C ALA A 386 -12.98 -0.65 -8.35
N LEU A 387 -11.80 -1.18 -8.09
CA LEU A 387 -11.18 -2.25 -8.89
C LEU A 387 -11.37 -3.64 -8.29
N ASN A 388 -12.15 -3.77 -7.20
CA ASN A 388 -12.32 -5.05 -6.50
C ASN A 388 -10.98 -5.72 -6.19
N THR A 389 -10.02 -4.96 -5.65
CA THR A 389 -8.71 -5.53 -5.27
C THR A 389 -8.85 -6.57 -4.15
N CYS A 390 -9.95 -6.55 -3.45
CA CYS A 390 -10.30 -7.48 -2.36
C CYS A 390 -9.38 -7.42 -1.15
N GLN A 391 -8.32 -6.62 -1.17
CA GLN A 391 -7.36 -6.48 -0.08
C GLN A 391 -6.87 -5.02 0.01
N ILE A 392 -6.62 -4.55 1.24
CA ILE A 392 -6.05 -3.24 1.51
C ILE A 392 -5.00 -3.31 2.63
N LYS A 393 -3.81 -2.76 2.39
CA LYS A 393 -2.74 -2.59 3.36
C LYS A 393 -2.65 -1.11 3.75
N THR A 394 -3.20 -0.73 4.92
CA THR A 394 -3.23 0.68 5.33
C THR A 394 -2.99 0.88 6.83
N GLY A 395 -2.12 0.04 7.41
CA GLY A 395 -1.65 0.16 8.79
C GLY A 395 -2.61 -0.40 9.83
N ALA A 396 -2.36 -0.07 11.08
CA ALA A 396 -3.14 -0.49 12.24
C ALA A 396 -4.43 0.34 12.40
N PRO A 397 -5.38 -0.10 13.25
CA PRO A 397 -6.56 0.72 13.62
C PRO A 397 -6.16 1.82 14.63
N SER A 398 -5.10 2.51 14.34
CA SER A 398 -4.45 3.54 15.15
C SER A 398 -3.78 4.56 14.24
N ARG A 399 -3.69 5.84 14.67
CA ARG A 399 -3.28 7.02 13.92
C ARG A 399 -4.34 7.46 12.88
N SER A 400 -4.68 8.74 12.91
CA SER A 400 -5.85 9.29 12.19
C SER A 400 -5.78 9.08 10.68
N GLU A 401 -4.60 9.20 10.09
CA GLU A 401 -4.39 9.02 8.65
C GLU A 401 -4.59 7.57 8.18
N ARG A 402 -4.42 6.58 9.05
CA ARG A 402 -4.73 5.16 8.78
C ARG A 402 -6.22 4.92 8.96
N VAL A 403 -6.77 5.34 10.10
CA VAL A 403 -8.18 5.18 10.45
C VAL A 403 -9.10 5.90 9.44
N ALA A 404 -8.66 6.99 8.83
CA ALA A 404 -9.42 7.70 7.80
C ALA A 404 -9.80 6.78 6.62
N LYS A 405 -8.89 5.89 6.17
CA LYS A 405 -9.13 4.93 5.08
C LYS A 405 -10.15 3.87 5.50
N TYR A 406 -10.02 3.32 6.71
CA TYR A 406 -10.99 2.36 7.26
C TYR A 406 -12.38 2.99 7.43
N ASN A 407 -12.46 4.21 7.93
CA ASN A 407 -13.73 4.92 8.05
C ASN A 407 -14.36 5.23 6.69
N GLN A 408 -13.55 5.46 5.65
CA GLN A 408 -14.06 5.61 4.29
C GLN A 408 -14.68 4.31 3.78
N LEU A 409 -14.04 3.18 4.03
CA LEU A 409 -14.60 1.86 3.67
C LEU A 409 -15.92 1.55 4.40
N LEU A 410 -16.08 1.97 5.66
CA LEU A 410 -17.37 1.85 6.36
C LEU A 410 -18.48 2.67 5.67
N ARG A 411 -18.17 3.89 5.21
CA ARG A 411 -19.14 4.71 4.45
C ARG A 411 -19.50 4.07 3.12
N ILE A 412 -18.52 3.51 2.43
CA ILE A 412 -18.74 2.80 1.15
C ILE A 412 -19.60 1.54 1.39
N GLU A 413 -19.34 0.78 2.45
CA GLU A 413 -20.17 -0.39 2.80
C GLU A 413 -21.62 0.01 3.09
N GLU A 414 -21.82 1.10 3.86
CA GLU A 414 -23.15 1.64 4.14
C GLU A 414 -23.88 2.11 2.87
N GLU A 415 -23.17 2.79 1.97
CA GLU A 415 -23.72 3.25 0.69
C GLU A 415 -24.10 2.08 -0.25
N LEU A 416 -23.29 1.04 -0.29
CA LEU A 416 -23.56 -0.17 -1.08
C LEU A 416 -24.74 -0.99 -0.51
N GLY A 417 -24.96 -0.94 0.80
CA GLY A 417 -26.02 -1.70 1.46
C GLY A 417 -25.95 -3.19 1.14
N ASP A 418 -27.07 -3.77 0.70
CA ASP A 418 -27.16 -5.21 0.37
C ASP A 418 -26.29 -5.63 -0.83
N SER A 419 -25.76 -4.68 -1.60
CA SER A 419 -24.85 -4.95 -2.72
C SER A 419 -23.39 -5.12 -2.27
N ALA A 420 -23.06 -4.75 -1.03
CA ALA A 420 -21.73 -4.90 -0.48
C ALA A 420 -21.34 -6.38 -0.34
N VAL A 421 -20.15 -6.72 -0.81
CA VAL A 421 -19.60 -8.07 -0.69
C VAL A 421 -18.30 -8.00 0.09
N TYR A 422 -18.22 -8.73 1.20
CA TYR A 422 -16.95 -8.96 1.89
C TYR A 422 -16.41 -10.32 1.46
N PRO A 423 -15.25 -10.38 0.75
CA PRO A 423 -14.85 -11.57 0.01
C PRO A 423 -14.26 -12.69 0.89
N GLN A 424 -13.93 -12.42 2.16
CA GLN A 424 -13.34 -13.42 3.04
C GLN A 424 -12.11 -14.10 2.40
N MET A 425 -12.06 -15.45 2.42
CA MET A 425 -11.00 -16.22 1.78
C MET A 425 -10.98 -16.14 0.24
N ASP A 426 -12.07 -15.73 -0.39
CA ASP A 426 -12.11 -15.50 -1.85
C ASP A 426 -11.30 -14.26 -2.28
N ALA A 427 -10.76 -13.50 -1.31
CA ALA A 427 -9.80 -12.42 -1.58
C ALA A 427 -8.44 -12.94 -2.10
N PHE A 428 -8.15 -14.22 -1.95
CA PHE A 428 -6.86 -14.83 -2.25
C PHE A 428 -6.95 -15.79 -3.43
N ASN A 429 -5.83 -15.95 -4.15
CA ASN A 429 -5.68 -16.86 -5.29
C ASN A 429 -4.89 -18.14 -4.92
N VAL A 430 -4.91 -18.56 -3.66
CA VAL A 430 -4.21 -19.73 -3.15
C VAL A 430 -5.17 -20.87 -2.80
N ASN A 431 -4.70 -22.11 -2.93
CA ASN A 431 -5.47 -23.30 -2.55
C ASN A 431 -5.40 -23.50 -1.04
N LYS A 432 -6.55 -23.46 -0.38
CA LYS A 432 -6.68 -23.80 1.05
C LYS A 432 -7.77 -24.81 1.29
#